data_52824350ec2d88017934e07f2b03b68c
#
_entry.id   52824350ec2d88017934e07f2b03b68c
#
_cell.length_a   1.000
_cell.length_b   1.000
_cell.length_c   1.000
_cell.angle_alpha   90.00
_cell.angle_beta   90.00
_cell.angle_gamma   90.00
#
_symmetry.space_group_name_H-M   'P 1'
#
loop_
_entity.id
_entity.type
_entity.pdbx_description
1 polymer ?
#
loop_
_entity_poly.entity_id
_entity_poly.type
_entity_poly.pdbx_seq_one_letter_code
_entity_poly.pdbx_strand_id
1 'polypeptide(L)'
;MDLVFCTEARLVRRSSGLVYSIDGGLTNNLWQRYLCKFNHVYVMARVLSDDDCPINDKYLASSERVSFIDLPYYLGPIQYLKTRRKLNKIVANSLMPGCVYICRVPGEIGTLVADHLRRCKVPYGVEVVGDPWDVFAPGAVRHPFRVFFRYRGTYDLKRTVVRAAAALYVTENQLQKRYPVNNSVFSISASDVQISSRNLPSSEKVLYKKEKYNLLSVGSLEQMYKAPDVVLEALALLKDRGVYCRLTWLGEGKNKGEMQKLASALHITNDVNFKGNVSREEVDEELKNSDLFLLVSRTEGLPRALIEAMAMGLPCIGTQVGGIPELLNKQMLIRAGDSLALANKIEILLTHIDMA
;
A
#
# COMPACT_ATOMS: atom_id res chain seq x y z
N MET A 1 -23.62 17.76 -6.41
CA MET A 1 -22.43 18.28 -5.74
C MET A 1 -21.24 17.50 -6.24
N ASP A 2 -20.13 18.17 -6.54
CA ASP A 2 -18.95 17.56 -7.17
C ASP A 2 -17.82 17.39 -6.16
N LEU A 3 -16.94 16.43 -6.42
CA LEU A 3 -15.79 16.10 -5.59
C LEU A 3 -14.49 16.50 -6.27
N VAL A 4 -13.58 17.15 -5.57
CA VAL A 4 -12.16 17.25 -5.94
C VAL A 4 -11.36 16.30 -5.05
N PHE A 5 -10.80 15.25 -5.66
CA PHE A 5 -10.00 14.24 -4.99
C PHE A 5 -8.51 14.49 -5.23
N CYS A 6 -7.76 14.80 -4.17
CA CYS A 6 -6.36 15.23 -4.25
C CYS A 6 -5.44 14.09 -3.80
N THR A 7 -4.54 13.65 -4.67
CA THR A 7 -3.71 12.48 -4.41
C THR A 7 -2.30 12.58 -4.98
N GLU A 8 -1.37 11.86 -4.37
CA GLU A 8 0.03 11.74 -4.80
C GLU A 8 0.22 10.71 -5.94
N ALA A 9 -0.87 10.19 -6.50
CA ALA A 9 -0.81 9.20 -7.57
C ALA A 9 -0.09 9.69 -8.83
N ARG A 10 0.42 8.74 -9.60
CA ARG A 10 1.09 8.96 -10.88
C ARG A 10 0.20 8.44 -12.00
N LEU A 11 -0.14 9.33 -12.90
CA LEU A 11 -1.03 9.03 -14.02
C LEU A 11 -0.34 9.37 -15.34
N VAL A 12 -0.81 8.76 -16.42
CA VAL A 12 -0.37 9.08 -17.78
C VAL A 12 -1.58 9.48 -18.60
N ARG A 13 -1.48 10.60 -19.30
CA ARG A 13 -2.44 11.06 -20.30
C ARG A 13 -1.95 10.72 -21.69
N ARG A 14 -2.78 10.04 -22.48
CA ARG A 14 -2.56 9.77 -23.89
C ARG A 14 -3.05 10.93 -24.77
N SER A 15 -2.57 11.00 -25.99
CA SER A 15 -3.03 11.97 -27.02
C SER A 15 -4.53 11.84 -27.30
N SER A 16 -5.11 10.65 -27.10
CA SER A 16 -6.56 10.40 -27.13
C SER A 16 -7.35 11.14 -26.03
N GLY A 17 -6.67 11.78 -25.05
CA GLY A 17 -7.28 12.39 -23.88
C GLY A 17 -7.54 11.42 -22.71
N LEU A 18 -7.46 10.12 -22.94
CA LEU A 18 -7.65 9.11 -21.89
C LEU A 18 -6.51 9.14 -20.87
N VAL A 19 -6.85 8.91 -19.60
CA VAL A 19 -5.90 8.92 -18.48
C VAL A 19 -5.86 7.54 -17.84
N TYR A 20 -4.64 7.06 -17.57
CA TYR A 20 -4.36 5.75 -17.00
C TYR A 20 -3.54 5.87 -15.71
N SER A 21 -3.76 4.95 -14.78
CA SER A 21 -2.92 4.79 -13.60
C SER A 21 -1.64 4.03 -13.94
N ILE A 22 -0.47 4.53 -13.53
CA ILE A 22 0.81 3.84 -13.78
C ILE A 22 0.90 2.52 -13.00
N ASP A 23 0.37 2.51 -11.79
CA ASP A 23 0.47 1.37 -10.86
C ASP A 23 -0.85 0.61 -10.67
N GLY A 24 -1.90 0.97 -11.42
CA GLY A 24 -3.23 0.39 -11.30
C GLY A 24 -3.98 0.74 -10.00
N GLY A 25 -3.42 1.60 -9.15
CA GLY A 25 -4.02 1.96 -7.86
C GLY A 25 -5.25 2.86 -7.97
N LEU A 26 -5.36 3.65 -9.05
CA LEU A 26 -6.47 4.58 -9.30
C LEU A 26 -7.12 4.28 -10.65
N THR A 27 -7.87 3.21 -10.70
CA THR A 27 -8.64 2.84 -11.88
C THR A 27 -10.08 3.35 -11.80
N ASN A 28 -10.81 3.27 -12.90
CA ASN A 28 -12.21 3.66 -12.99
C ASN A 28 -13.08 2.99 -11.90
N ASN A 29 -12.77 1.76 -11.50
CA ASN A 29 -13.49 1.04 -10.44
C ASN A 29 -13.41 1.75 -9.09
N LEU A 30 -12.31 2.42 -8.77
CA LEU A 30 -12.19 3.19 -7.52
C LEU A 30 -13.20 4.33 -7.48
N TRP A 31 -13.41 5.01 -8.60
CA TRP A 31 -14.26 6.20 -8.63
C TRP A 31 -15.74 5.89 -8.42
N GLN A 32 -16.18 4.65 -8.66
CA GLN A 32 -17.57 4.24 -8.44
C GLN A 32 -18.02 4.45 -6.99
N ARG A 33 -17.12 4.25 -6.02
CA ARG A 33 -17.43 4.50 -4.59
C ARG A 33 -17.76 5.97 -4.29
N TYR A 34 -17.18 6.90 -5.04
CA TYR A 34 -17.45 8.33 -4.91
C TYR A 34 -18.62 8.76 -5.78
N LEU A 35 -18.72 8.22 -6.99
CA LEU A 35 -19.77 8.54 -7.94
C LEU A 35 -21.18 8.09 -7.51
N CYS A 36 -21.29 7.21 -6.51
CA CYS A 36 -22.57 6.90 -5.87
C CYS A 36 -23.13 8.06 -5.01
N LYS A 37 -22.29 9.04 -4.65
CA LYS A 37 -22.66 10.21 -3.82
C LYS A 37 -22.41 11.55 -4.50
N PHE A 38 -21.46 11.63 -5.42
CA PHE A 38 -21.09 12.85 -6.13
C PHE A 38 -21.47 12.76 -7.60
N ASN A 39 -21.84 13.90 -8.19
CA ASN A 39 -22.22 13.95 -9.61
C ASN A 39 -20.99 13.79 -10.51
N HIS A 40 -19.88 14.42 -10.15
CA HIS A 40 -18.61 14.39 -10.87
C HIS A 40 -17.43 14.30 -9.91
N VAL A 41 -16.34 13.65 -10.34
CA VAL A 41 -15.08 13.57 -9.61
C VAL A 41 -13.96 14.23 -10.42
N TYR A 42 -13.37 15.28 -9.87
CA TYR A 42 -12.15 15.90 -10.39
C TYR A 42 -10.95 15.35 -9.63
N VAL A 43 -10.05 14.68 -10.31
CA VAL A 43 -8.86 14.08 -9.70
C VAL A 43 -7.67 15.02 -9.89
N MET A 44 -7.15 15.57 -8.80
CA MET A 44 -5.96 16.41 -8.80
C MET A 44 -4.74 15.53 -8.48
N ALA A 45 -3.92 15.23 -9.49
CA ALA A 45 -2.80 14.30 -9.38
C ALA A 45 -1.66 14.64 -10.35
N ARG A 46 -0.50 13.96 -10.20
CA ARG A 46 0.63 14.09 -11.12
C ARG A 46 0.32 13.37 -12.44
N VAL A 47 0.31 14.11 -13.53
CA VAL A 47 0.02 13.56 -14.86
C VAL A 47 1.22 13.76 -15.78
N LEU A 48 1.67 12.68 -16.40
CA LEU A 48 2.65 12.67 -17.48
C LEU A 48 1.89 12.59 -18.80
N SER A 49 2.19 13.48 -19.75
CA SER A 49 1.70 13.36 -21.14
C SER A 49 2.73 12.54 -21.91
N ASP A 50 2.41 11.28 -22.21
CA ASP A 50 3.34 10.36 -22.85
C ASP A 50 2.57 9.20 -23.49
N ASP A 51 2.68 9.09 -24.83
CA ASP A 51 2.02 8.04 -25.62
C ASP A 51 2.83 6.73 -25.63
N ASP A 52 4.13 6.80 -25.38
CA ASP A 52 5.04 5.65 -25.44
C ASP A 52 5.19 4.94 -24.08
N CYS A 53 4.68 5.55 -22.99
CA CYS A 53 4.76 4.95 -21.66
C CYS A 53 4.06 3.59 -21.65
N PRO A 54 4.74 2.48 -21.28
CA PRO A 54 4.11 1.18 -21.23
C PRO A 54 3.05 1.13 -20.12
N ILE A 55 1.79 0.99 -20.51
CA ILE A 55 0.65 0.95 -19.58
C ILE A 55 -0.29 -0.17 -19.99
N ASN A 56 -0.83 -0.85 -18.99
CA ASN A 56 -1.90 -1.82 -19.18
C ASN A 56 -3.24 -1.08 -19.39
N ASP A 57 -3.97 -1.41 -20.44
CA ASP A 57 -5.29 -0.82 -20.75
C ASP A 57 -6.32 -1.03 -19.63
N LYS A 58 -6.19 -2.10 -18.85
CA LYS A 58 -7.00 -2.35 -17.66
C LYS A 58 -6.85 -1.26 -16.58
N TYR A 59 -5.81 -0.44 -16.64
CA TYR A 59 -5.53 0.64 -15.68
C TYR A 59 -6.16 1.97 -16.08
N LEU A 60 -7.15 1.96 -16.96
CA LEU A 60 -7.93 3.15 -17.33
C LEU A 60 -8.53 3.80 -16.09
N ALA A 61 -8.23 5.09 -15.91
CA ALA A 61 -8.66 5.89 -14.78
C ALA A 61 -9.79 6.89 -15.16
N SER A 62 -9.83 7.34 -16.40
CA SER A 62 -10.83 8.29 -16.89
C SER A 62 -12.18 7.63 -17.20
N SER A 63 -13.27 8.38 -17.03
CA SER A 63 -14.63 8.05 -17.48
C SER A 63 -15.42 9.33 -17.71
N GLU A 64 -16.66 9.24 -18.20
CA GLU A 64 -17.52 10.40 -18.48
C GLU A 64 -17.71 11.33 -17.27
N ARG A 65 -17.75 10.77 -16.07
CA ARG A 65 -17.96 11.50 -14.81
C ARG A 65 -16.69 11.69 -13.99
N VAL A 66 -15.50 11.47 -14.60
CA VAL A 66 -14.19 11.63 -13.94
C VAL A 66 -13.27 12.45 -14.83
N SER A 67 -12.87 13.62 -14.35
CA SER A 67 -11.95 14.52 -15.03
C SER A 67 -10.66 14.69 -14.21
N PHE A 68 -9.58 15.10 -14.86
CA PHE A 68 -8.27 15.24 -14.22
C PHE A 68 -7.77 16.67 -14.25
N ILE A 69 -7.30 17.15 -13.11
CA ILE A 69 -6.57 18.41 -12.96
C ILE A 69 -5.09 18.04 -12.93
N ASP A 70 -4.43 18.26 -14.07
CA ASP A 70 -3.07 17.79 -14.31
C ASP A 70 -2.06 18.63 -13.53
N LEU A 71 -1.41 18.03 -12.55
CA LEU A 71 -0.28 18.60 -11.85
C LEU A 71 1.04 18.17 -12.50
N PRO A 72 2.08 19.00 -12.42
CA PRO A 72 3.41 18.66 -12.92
C PRO A 72 3.89 17.31 -12.40
N TYR A 73 4.38 16.47 -13.32
CA TYR A 73 4.96 15.18 -12.97
C TYR A 73 6.32 15.37 -12.32
N TYR A 74 6.58 14.64 -11.24
CA TYR A 74 7.87 14.59 -10.56
C TYR A 74 8.09 13.25 -9.87
N LEU A 75 9.35 12.86 -9.72
CA LEU A 75 9.81 11.69 -8.97
C LEU A 75 10.80 12.13 -7.88
N GLY A 76 10.48 11.80 -6.66
CA GLY A 76 11.32 12.06 -5.50
C GLY A 76 11.45 13.54 -5.12
N PRO A 77 12.18 13.83 -4.02
CA PRO A 77 12.20 15.15 -3.39
C PRO A 77 12.89 16.23 -4.23
N ILE A 78 13.91 15.89 -5.02
CA ILE A 78 14.65 16.86 -5.81
C ILE A 78 13.79 17.45 -6.93
N GLN A 79 13.07 16.58 -7.68
CA GLN A 79 12.18 17.05 -8.75
C GLN A 79 10.97 17.79 -8.14
N TYR A 80 10.45 17.33 -7.01
CA TYR A 80 9.41 18.06 -6.27
C TYR A 80 9.84 19.51 -5.94
N LEU A 81 11.03 19.71 -5.39
CA LEU A 81 11.53 21.04 -5.07
C LEU A 81 11.62 21.96 -6.30
N LYS A 82 12.04 21.42 -7.44
CA LYS A 82 12.10 22.16 -8.72
C LYS A 82 10.71 22.57 -9.23
N THR A 83 9.71 21.71 -9.03
CA THR A 83 8.34 21.92 -9.54
C THR A 83 7.43 22.62 -8.54
N ARG A 84 7.83 22.75 -7.27
CA ARG A 84 7.00 23.24 -6.16
C ARG A 84 6.32 24.59 -6.42
N ARG A 85 7.03 25.54 -7.02
CA ARG A 85 6.43 26.87 -7.35
C ARG A 85 5.30 26.74 -8.36
N LYS A 86 5.51 25.93 -9.41
CA LYS A 86 4.50 25.65 -10.44
C LYS A 86 3.30 24.92 -9.85
N LEU A 87 3.54 23.90 -9.00
CA LEU A 87 2.49 23.17 -8.25
C LEU A 87 1.64 24.14 -7.44
N ASN A 88 2.25 25.00 -6.61
CA ASN A 88 1.52 25.98 -5.81
C ASN A 88 0.62 26.88 -6.65
N LYS A 89 1.12 27.37 -7.79
CA LYS A 89 0.36 28.24 -8.70
C LYS A 89 -0.83 27.51 -9.32
N ILE A 90 -0.62 26.28 -9.79
CA ILE A 90 -1.70 25.49 -10.40
C ILE A 90 -2.76 25.16 -9.35
N VAL A 91 -2.37 24.66 -8.17
CA VAL A 91 -3.32 24.35 -7.09
C VAL A 91 -4.15 25.58 -6.71
N ALA A 92 -3.51 26.74 -6.51
CA ALA A 92 -4.22 27.98 -6.15
C ALA A 92 -5.27 28.38 -7.20
N ASN A 93 -4.95 28.19 -8.50
CA ASN A 93 -5.83 28.57 -9.61
C ASN A 93 -6.89 27.52 -9.96
N SER A 94 -6.74 26.29 -9.44
CA SER A 94 -7.63 25.16 -9.73
C SER A 94 -8.62 24.89 -8.60
N LEU A 95 -8.70 25.74 -7.58
CA LEU A 95 -9.71 25.60 -6.54
C LEU A 95 -11.09 25.95 -7.12
N MET A 96 -12.04 25.04 -6.95
CA MET A 96 -13.38 25.12 -7.53
C MET A 96 -14.40 25.44 -6.42
N PRO A 97 -15.06 26.62 -6.47
CA PRO A 97 -16.10 26.96 -5.52
C PRO A 97 -17.27 25.97 -5.56
N GLY A 98 -17.82 25.61 -4.42
CA GLY A 98 -18.98 24.72 -4.31
C GLY A 98 -18.67 23.23 -4.42
N CYS A 99 -17.41 22.85 -4.66
CA CYS A 99 -16.98 21.45 -4.61
C CYS A 99 -16.61 21.01 -3.19
N VAL A 100 -16.77 19.71 -2.92
CA VAL A 100 -16.20 19.04 -1.75
C VAL A 100 -14.76 18.63 -2.06
N TYR A 101 -13.90 18.72 -1.05
CA TYR A 101 -12.48 18.34 -1.20
C TYR A 101 -12.15 17.15 -0.32
N ILE A 102 -11.52 16.13 -0.89
CA ILE A 102 -10.88 15.03 -0.16
C ILE A 102 -9.40 15.03 -0.47
N CYS A 103 -8.58 15.22 0.57
CA CYS A 103 -7.12 15.22 0.49
C CYS A 103 -6.58 13.87 0.98
N ARG A 104 -6.01 13.06 0.09
CA ARG A 104 -5.36 11.80 0.46
C ARG A 104 -3.98 12.09 1.02
N VAL A 105 -3.76 11.68 2.27
CA VAL A 105 -2.54 11.97 3.05
C VAL A 105 -2.01 10.69 3.72
N PRO A 106 -0.69 10.60 3.99
CA PRO A 106 0.36 11.56 3.72
C PRO A 106 0.66 11.69 2.23
N GLY A 107 0.99 12.90 1.80
CA GLY A 107 1.40 13.21 0.45
C GLY A 107 1.57 14.71 0.28
N GLU A 108 2.51 15.13 -0.56
CA GLU A 108 2.80 16.55 -0.78
C GLU A 108 1.61 17.28 -1.42
N ILE A 109 0.91 16.64 -2.37
CA ILE A 109 -0.26 17.21 -3.04
C ILE A 109 -1.44 17.38 -2.07
N GLY A 110 -1.81 16.31 -1.35
CA GLY A 110 -2.90 16.39 -0.38
C GLY A 110 -2.65 17.44 0.70
N THR A 111 -1.43 17.52 1.23
CA THR A 111 -1.01 18.51 2.22
C THR A 111 -1.03 19.93 1.64
N LEU A 112 -0.53 20.11 0.41
CA LEU A 112 -0.49 21.40 -0.26
C LEU A 112 -1.90 21.95 -0.53
N VAL A 113 -2.80 21.11 -1.05
CA VAL A 113 -4.20 21.49 -1.30
C VAL A 113 -4.91 21.83 0.00
N ALA A 114 -4.76 21.02 1.04
CA ALA A 114 -5.33 21.29 2.36
C ALA A 114 -4.85 22.63 2.94
N ASP A 115 -3.57 23.00 2.74
CA ASP A 115 -3.04 24.30 3.16
C ASP A 115 -3.65 25.48 2.38
N HIS A 116 -3.90 25.32 1.08
CA HIS A 116 -4.60 26.33 0.27
C HIS A 116 -6.07 26.47 0.69
N LEU A 117 -6.80 25.37 0.83
CA LEU A 117 -8.20 25.38 1.28
C LEU A 117 -8.36 26.05 2.64
N ARG A 118 -7.45 25.74 3.57
CA ARG A 118 -7.43 26.37 4.89
C ARG A 118 -7.24 27.91 4.83
N ARG A 119 -6.36 28.40 3.95
CA ARG A 119 -6.16 29.86 3.75
C ARG A 119 -7.42 30.52 3.19
N CYS A 120 -8.13 29.80 2.32
CA CYS A 120 -9.41 30.26 1.75
C CYS A 120 -10.62 29.99 2.67
N LYS A 121 -10.41 29.39 3.86
CA LYS A 121 -11.47 28.97 4.81
C LYS A 121 -12.49 28.01 4.20
N VAL A 122 -12.04 27.18 3.25
CA VAL A 122 -12.84 26.10 2.64
C VAL A 122 -12.64 24.83 3.43
N PRO A 123 -13.73 24.17 3.91
CA PRO A 123 -13.63 22.89 4.61
C PRO A 123 -13.16 21.78 3.68
N TYR A 124 -12.44 20.79 4.22
CA TYR A 124 -11.95 19.62 3.48
C TYR A 124 -11.99 18.36 4.34
N GLY A 125 -12.21 17.22 3.70
CA GLY A 125 -12.00 15.91 4.28
C GLY A 125 -10.60 15.39 4.03
N VAL A 126 -10.13 14.43 4.84
CA VAL A 126 -8.88 13.73 4.63
C VAL A 126 -9.09 12.22 4.55
N GLU A 127 -8.34 11.56 3.67
CA GLU A 127 -8.11 10.11 3.71
C GLU A 127 -6.68 9.84 4.19
N VAL A 128 -6.55 9.28 5.38
CA VAL A 128 -5.26 8.98 6.01
C VAL A 128 -4.89 7.54 5.68
N VAL A 129 -3.95 7.37 4.73
CA VAL A 129 -3.61 6.08 4.14
C VAL A 129 -2.22 5.54 4.52
N GLY A 130 -1.50 6.26 5.35
CA GLY A 130 -0.14 5.85 5.73
C GLY A 130 0.42 6.66 6.89
N ASP A 131 1.60 6.27 7.33
CA ASP A 131 2.29 6.83 8.49
C ASP A 131 3.72 7.24 8.14
N PRO A 132 4.02 8.54 8.01
CA PRO A 132 5.39 9.01 7.77
C PRO A 132 6.36 8.61 8.88
N TRP A 133 5.89 8.48 10.12
CA TRP A 133 6.71 8.06 11.24
C TRP A 133 7.29 6.67 11.03
N ASP A 134 6.48 5.75 10.52
CA ASP A 134 6.88 4.37 10.29
C ASP A 134 7.57 4.20 8.92
N VAL A 135 7.10 4.88 7.87
CA VAL A 135 7.74 4.86 6.53
C VAL A 135 9.21 5.28 6.60
N PHE A 136 9.54 6.30 7.41
CA PHE A 136 10.91 6.76 7.61
C PHE A 136 11.57 6.20 8.88
N ALA A 137 11.07 5.07 9.44
CA ALA A 137 11.69 4.39 10.57
C ALA A 137 13.08 3.79 10.20
N PRO A 138 13.95 3.52 11.19
CA PRO A 138 15.21 2.81 10.95
C PRO A 138 14.97 1.49 10.21
N GLY A 139 15.76 1.23 9.15
CA GLY A 139 15.65 0.01 8.35
C GLY A 139 14.54 0.00 7.27
N ALA A 140 13.58 0.94 7.28
CA ALA A 140 12.51 0.99 6.28
C ALA A 140 12.96 1.63 4.96
N VAL A 141 13.62 2.81 5.03
CA VAL A 141 14.11 3.54 3.86
C VAL A 141 15.57 3.93 4.05
N ARG A 142 16.41 3.68 3.05
CA ARG A 142 17.82 4.13 3.00
C ARG A 142 17.87 5.54 2.37
N HIS A 143 17.81 6.59 3.18
CA HIS A 143 17.92 7.97 2.71
C HIS A 143 18.65 8.86 3.74
N PRO A 144 19.61 9.72 3.37
CA PRO A 144 20.41 10.53 4.31
C PRO A 144 19.55 11.48 5.15
N PHE A 145 18.51 12.07 4.56
CA PHE A 145 17.58 12.97 5.26
C PHE A 145 16.36 12.25 5.85
N ARG A 146 16.44 10.92 6.07
CA ARG A 146 15.33 10.10 6.58
C ARG A 146 14.73 10.67 7.87
N VAL A 147 15.58 11.06 8.82
CA VAL A 147 15.14 11.60 10.12
C VAL A 147 14.35 12.90 9.92
N PHE A 148 14.84 13.79 9.08
CA PHE A 148 14.14 15.04 8.75
C PHE A 148 12.75 14.76 8.14
N PHE A 149 12.66 13.86 7.15
CA PHE A 149 11.38 13.52 6.53
C PHE A 149 10.42 12.84 7.49
N ARG A 150 10.93 12.05 8.44
CA ARG A 150 10.15 11.44 9.49
C ARG A 150 9.42 12.47 10.36
N TYR A 151 10.15 13.42 10.91
CA TYR A 151 9.57 14.45 11.78
C TYR A 151 8.71 15.45 11.00
N ARG A 152 9.18 15.91 9.85
CA ARG A 152 8.42 16.83 9.00
C ARG A 152 7.11 16.21 8.52
N GLY A 153 7.16 15.01 7.95
CA GLY A 153 5.97 14.33 7.44
C GLY A 153 4.94 14.05 8.54
N THR A 154 5.42 13.64 9.72
CA THR A 154 4.56 13.46 10.91
C THR A 154 3.90 14.76 11.36
N TYR A 155 4.66 15.85 11.40
CA TYR A 155 4.13 17.17 11.77
C TYR A 155 3.10 17.66 10.74
N ASP A 156 3.42 17.57 9.46
CA ASP A 156 2.53 18.01 8.37
C ASP A 156 1.22 17.19 8.38
N LEU A 157 1.32 15.87 8.57
CA LEU A 157 0.13 15.01 8.66
C LEU A 157 -0.73 15.36 9.87
N LYS A 158 -0.15 15.50 11.06
CA LYS A 158 -0.89 15.92 12.28
C LYS A 158 -1.60 17.25 12.07
N ARG A 159 -0.91 18.23 11.51
CA ARG A 159 -1.47 19.55 11.24
C ARG A 159 -2.62 19.51 10.24
N THR A 160 -2.52 18.66 9.23
CA THR A 160 -3.55 18.51 8.18
C THR A 160 -4.77 17.83 8.73
N VAL A 161 -4.60 16.75 9.48
CA VAL A 161 -5.70 15.93 10.03
C VAL A 161 -6.48 16.70 11.11
N VAL A 162 -5.80 17.34 12.07
CA VAL A 162 -6.48 18.06 13.18
C VAL A 162 -7.37 19.21 12.70
N ARG A 163 -7.17 19.71 11.48
CA ARG A 163 -7.90 20.82 10.87
C ARG A 163 -8.91 20.38 9.81
N ALA A 164 -9.01 19.09 9.54
CA ALA A 164 -9.99 18.56 8.61
C ALA A 164 -11.41 18.67 9.16
N ALA A 165 -12.39 18.81 8.29
CA ALA A 165 -13.82 18.79 8.63
C ALA A 165 -14.37 17.35 8.75
N ALA A 166 -13.69 16.37 8.15
CA ALA A 166 -13.97 14.95 8.28
C ALA A 166 -12.70 14.15 8.01
N ALA A 167 -12.58 12.95 8.59
CA ALA A 167 -11.45 12.06 8.32
C ALA A 167 -11.87 10.61 8.11
N LEU A 168 -11.29 10.00 7.08
CA LEU A 168 -11.31 8.56 6.87
C LEU A 168 -9.91 8.03 7.13
N TYR A 169 -9.80 6.96 7.91
CA TYR A 169 -8.54 6.26 8.15
C TYR A 169 -8.63 4.86 7.57
N VAL A 170 -7.53 4.40 6.98
CA VAL A 170 -7.46 3.00 6.50
C VAL A 170 -7.35 1.99 7.65
N THR A 171 -6.90 2.42 8.83
CA THR A 171 -6.82 1.60 10.05
C THR A 171 -7.98 1.88 10.99
N GLU A 172 -8.29 0.96 11.90
CA GLU A 172 -9.33 1.18 12.92
C GLU A 172 -8.84 1.99 14.12
N ASN A 173 -7.56 1.85 14.50
CA ASN A 173 -7.03 2.45 15.72
C ASN A 173 -5.64 3.09 15.57
N GLN A 174 -4.74 2.49 14.77
CA GLN A 174 -3.32 2.81 14.78
C GLN A 174 -3.05 4.25 14.31
N LEU A 175 -3.60 4.64 13.17
CA LEU A 175 -3.42 5.99 12.64
C LEU A 175 -4.19 7.03 13.44
N GLN A 176 -5.39 6.69 13.92
CA GLN A 176 -6.23 7.57 14.75
C GLN A 176 -5.54 7.96 16.05
N LYS A 177 -4.85 7.02 16.72
CA LYS A 177 -4.09 7.29 17.95
C LYS A 177 -2.93 8.25 17.72
N ARG A 178 -2.24 8.14 16.58
CA ARG A 178 -1.08 8.99 16.27
C ARG A 178 -1.45 10.33 15.64
N TYR A 179 -2.51 10.34 14.85
CA TYR A 179 -3.01 11.49 14.08
C TYR A 179 -4.50 11.75 14.37
N PRO A 180 -4.86 12.09 15.60
CA PRO A 180 -6.27 12.30 15.95
C PRO A 180 -6.85 13.53 15.25
N VAL A 181 -8.11 13.45 14.87
CA VAL A 181 -8.92 14.62 14.51
C VAL A 181 -9.29 15.42 15.78
N ASN A 182 -9.84 16.61 15.59
CA ASN A 182 -10.48 17.33 16.70
C ASN A 182 -11.72 16.54 17.18
N ASN A 183 -11.98 16.53 18.48
CA ASN A 183 -13.06 15.74 19.11
C ASN A 183 -14.46 15.99 18.53
N SER A 184 -14.71 17.15 17.94
CA SER A 184 -15.99 17.49 17.28
C SER A 184 -16.10 17.05 15.84
N VAL A 185 -15.03 16.46 15.26
CA VAL A 185 -14.94 16.12 13.84
C VAL A 185 -15.36 14.66 13.62
N PHE A 186 -16.22 14.44 12.64
CA PHE A 186 -16.58 13.08 12.22
C PHE A 186 -15.38 12.34 11.67
N SER A 187 -15.14 11.12 12.17
CA SER A 187 -14.12 10.22 11.63
C SER A 187 -14.63 8.79 11.56
N ILE A 188 -14.14 8.07 10.54
CA ILE A 188 -14.48 6.67 10.28
C ILE A 188 -13.26 5.92 9.79
N SER A 189 -13.25 4.60 10.01
CA SER A 189 -12.29 3.68 9.39
C SER A 189 -12.91 2.97 8.20
N ALA A 190 -12.16 2.86 7.09
CA ALA A 190 -12.53 2.04 5.95
C ALA A 190 -11.28 1.67 5.14
N SER A 191 -11.18 0.39 4.79
CA SER A 191 -10.13 -0.09 3.88
C SER A 191 -10.38 0.38 2.45
N ASP A 192 -9.31 0.65 1.72
CA ASP A 192 -9.33 0.93 0.27
C ASP A 192 -9.17 -0.33 -0.59
N VAL A 193 -9.16 -1.51 0.03
CA VAL A 193 -9.06 -2.81 -0.67
C VAL A 193 -10.34 -3.09 -1.44
N GLN A 194 -10.18 -3.57 -2.67
CA GLN A 194 -11.29 -4.04 -3.51
C GLN A 194 -11.26 -5.57 -3.56
N ILE A 195 -12.20 -6.21 -2.86
CA ILE A 195 -12.38 -7.66 -2.89
C ILE A 195 -13.59 -7.97 -3.75
N SER A 196 -13.40 -8.81 -4.77
CA SER A 196 -14.51 -9.32 -5.56
C SER A 196 -15.11 -10.55 -4.88
N SER A 197 -16.40 -10.48 -4.53
CA SER A 197 -17.12 -11.63 -3.95
C SER A 197 -17.17 -12.87 -4.87
N ARG A 198 -16.95 -12.68 -6.19
CA ARG A 198 -17.00 -13.77 -7.18
C ARG A 198 -15.85 -14.78 -7.05
N ASN A 199 -14.74 -14.37 -6.43
CA ASN A 199 -13.52 -15.17 -6.32
C ASN A 199 -13.26 -15.67 -4.89
N LEU A 200 -14.15 -15.38 -3.95
CA LEU A 200 -13.97 -15.82 -2.56
C LEU A 200 -14.25 -17.33 -2.43
N PRO A 201 -13.39 -18.07 -1.71
CA PRO A 201 -13.66 -19.46 -1.38
C PRO A 201 -14.87 -19.57 -0.45
N SER A 202 -15.56 -20.69 -0.51
CA SER A 202 -16.72 -20.99 0.36
C SER A 202 -16.34 -21.37 1.80
N SER A 203 -15.06 -21.65 2.05
CA SER A 203 -14.53 -22.06 3.34
C SER A 203 -13.07 -21.62 3.50
N GLU A 204 -12.61 -21.56 4.74
CA GLU A 204 -11.20 -21.37 5.06
C GLU A 204 -10.35 -22.52 4.50
N LYS A 205 -9.12 -22.22 4.18
CA LYS A 205 -8.17 -23.20 3.65
C LYS A 205 -7.66 -24.07 4.79
N VAL A 206 -7.94 -25.35 4.70
CA VAL A 206 -7.41 -26.35 5.63
C VAL A 206 -6.00 -26.73 5.17
N LEU A 207 -5.05 -26.68 6.10
CA LEU A 207 -3.68 -27.15 5.86
C LEU A 207 -3.64 -28.67 5.99
N TYR A 208 -2.98 -29.32 5.06
CA TYR A 208 -2.72 -30.76 5.08
C TYR A 208 -1.22 -31.03 5.13
N LYS A 209 -0.81 -32.14 5.73
CA LYS A 209 0.58 -32.57 5.74
C LYS A 209 1.08 -32.80 4.31
N LYS A 210 2.21 -32.16 3.95
CA LYS A 210 2.83 -32.20 2.64
C LYS A 210 4.35 -32.43 2.76
N GLU A 211 4.95 -32.96 1.71
CA GLU A 211 6.43 -33.01 1.62
C GLU A 211 7.04 -31.62 1.45
N LYS A 212 6.33 -30.72 0.74
CA LYS A 212 6.78 -29.36 0.49
C LYS A 212 5.60 -28.38 0.49
N TYR A 213 5.71 -27.27 1.22
CA TYR A 213 4.68 -26.25 1.38
C TYR A 213 4.95 -25.02 0.52
N ASN A 214 3.91 -24.39 -0.01
CA ASN A 214 3.97 -23.18 -0.81
C ASN A 214 3.73 -21.94 0.07
N LEU A 215 4.73 -21.12 0.23
CA LEU A 215 4.67 -19.84 0.94
C LEU A 215 4.54 -18.70 -0.08
N LEU A 216 3.74 -17.69 0.21
CA LEU A 216 3.55 -16.53 -0.64
C LEU A 216 3.86 -15.22 0.11
N SER A 217 4.57 -14.33 -0.55
CA SER A 217 4.71 -12.94 -0.15
C SER A 217 4.44 -12.00 -1.33
N VAL A 218 3.77 -10.89 -1.05
CA VAL A 218 3.45 -9.87 -2.07
C VAL A 218 3.98 -8.52 -1.63
N GLY A 219 4.84 -7.93 -2.43
CA GLY A 219 5.36 -6.60 -2.14
C GLY A 219 6.51 -6.15 -3.03
N SER A 220 6.57 -4.83 -3.27
CA SER A 220 7.65 -4.23 -4.04
C SER A 220 9.02 -4.45 -3.39
N LEU A 221 10.01 -4.78 -4.21
CA LEU A 221 11.42 -4.88 -3.84
C LEU A 221 12.19 -3.56 -4.07
N GLU A 222 11.48 -2.45 -4.32
CA GLU A 222 12.11 -1.14 -4.52
C GLU A 222 12.77 -0.63 -3.23
N GLN A 223 12.20 -0.97 -2.08
CA GLN A 223 12.72 -0.68 -0.74
C GLN A 223 12.65 -1.94 0.13
N MET A 224 13.45 -1.98 1.20
CA MET A 224 13.54 -3.14 2.09
C MET A 224 12.46 -3.20 3.18
N TYR A 225 11.42 -2.34 3.10
CA TYR A 225 10.39 -2.29 4.13
C TYR A 225 9.50 -3.55 4.19
N LYS A 226 9.41 -4.32 3.10
CA LYS A 226 8.71 -5.61 3.06
C LYS A 226 9.52 -6.77 3.66
N ALA A 227 10.77 -6.51 4.03
CA ALA A 227 11.70 -7.44 4.68
C ALA A 227 11.87 -8.81 3.97
N PRO A 228 12.16 -8.84 2.66
CA PRO A 228 12.41 -10.08 1.94
C PRO A 228 13.59 -10.87 2.52
N ASP A 229 14.60 -10.18 3.04
CA ASP A 229 15.75 -10.75 3.73
C ASP A 229 15.34 -11.62 4.92
N VAL A 230 14.43 -11.15 5.77
CA VAL A 230 13.92 -11.90 6.93
C VAL A 230 13.20 -13.18 6.50
N VAL A 231 12.44 -13.12 5.40
CA VAL A 231 11.75 -14.30 4.85
C VAL A 231 12.75 -15.33 4.32
N LEU A 232 13.80 -14.89 3.61
CA LEU A 232 14.84 -15.77 3.09
C LEU A 232 15.64 -16.46 4.22
N GLU A 233 16.02 -15.71 5.25
CA GLU A 233 16.68 -16.28 6.44
C GLU A 233 15.81 -17.32 7.14
N ALA A 234 14.51 -17.04 7.32
CA ALA A 234 13.57 -17.99 7.91
C ALA A 234 13.41 -19.26 7.05
N LEU A 235 13.39 -19.12 5.72
CA LEU A 235 13.32 -20.26 4.80
C LEU A 235 14.54 -21.16 4.90
N ALA A 236 15.76 -20.59 5.05
CA ALA A 236 16.98 -21.33 5.28
C ALA A 236 16.92 -22.12 6.60
N LEU A 237 16.50 -21.47 7.69
CA LEU A 237 16.33 -22.12 9.00
C LEU A 237 15.33 -23.29 8.94
N LEU A 238 14.22 -23.15 8.21
CA LEU A 238 13.26 -24.22 8.02
C LEU A 238 13.87 -25.41 7.28
N LYS A 239 14.62 -25.15 6.21
CA LYS A 239 15.30 -26.18 5.43
C LYS A 239 16.29 -26.97 6.28
N ASP A 240 17.08 -26.30 7.13
CA ASP A 240 18.03 -26.93 8.05
C ASP A 240 17.35 -27.84 9.08
N ARG A 241 16.07 -27.56 9.38
CA ARG A 241 15.21 -28.37 10.29
C ARG A 241 14.43 -29.47 9.56
N GLY A 242 14.60 -29.63 8.24
CA GLY A 242 13.88 -30.60 7.43
C GLY A 242 12.45 -30.21 7.10
N VAL A 243 12.04 -28.95 7.30
CA VAL A 243 10.76 -28.42 6.86
C VAL A 243 10.92 -27.77 5.49
N TYR A 244 10.47 -28.46 4.46
CA TYR A 244 10.67 -28.03 3.09
C TYR A 244 9.55 -27.09 2.63
N CYS A 245 9.94 -25.88 2.24
CA CYS A 245 9.04 -24.86 1.74
C CYS A 245 9.53 -24.33 0.39
N ARG A 246 8.61 -23.81 -0.42
CA ARG A 246 8.86 -23.00 -1.60
C ARG A 246 8.27 -21.62 -1.40
N LEU A 247 9.08 -20.58 -1.52
CA LEU A 247 8.64 -19.20 -1.48
C LEU A 247 8.37 -18.67 -2.89
N THR A 248 7.17 -18.17 -3.13
CA THR A 248 6.87 -17.28 -4.26
C THR A 248 6.82 -15.83 -3.76
N TRP A 249 7.58 -14.95 -4.40
CA TRP A 249 7.56 -13.51 -4.13
C TRP A 249 7.00 -12.76 -5.35
N LEU A 250 5.87 -12.07 -5.17
CA LEU A 250 5.26 -11.23 -6.18
C LEU A 250 5.63 -9.77 -5.95
N GLY A 251 6.28 -9.16 -6.91
CA GLY A 251 6.73 -7.78 -6.91
C GLY A 251 8.14 -7.60 -7.44
N GLU A 252 8.38 -6.46 -8.04
CA GLU A 252 9.63 -6.09 -8.68
C GLU A 252 10.31 -4.95 -7.90
N GLY A 253 11.58 -4.69 -8.14
CA GLY A 253 12.32 -3.56 -7.60
C GLY A 253 13.83 -3.77 -7.62
N LYS A 254 14.57 -2.69 -7.40
CA LYS A 254 16.05 -2.66 -7.50
C LYS A 254 16.78 -3.62 -6.56
N ASN A 255 16.14 -4.01 -5.44
CA ASN A 255 16.76 -4.94 -4.48
C ASN A 255 16.60 -6.42 -4.87
N LYS A 256 15.90 -6.76 -5.96
CA LYS A 256 15.70 -8.16 -6.40
C LYS A 256 17.01 -8.91 -6.58
N GLY A 257 17.99 -8.30 -7.26
CA GLY A 257 19.30 -8.92 -7.47
C GLY A 257 20.09 -9.15 -6.16
N GLU A 258 19.95 -8.26 -5.17
CA GLU A 258 20.53 -8.44 -3.84
C GLU A 258 19.88 -9.63 -3.12
N MET A 259 18.56 -9.77 -3.20
CA MET A 259 17.82 -10.88 -2.61
C MET A 259 18.13 -12.23 -3.28
N GLN A 260 18.33 -12.26 -4.60
CA GLN A 260 18.77 -13.46 -5.30
C GLN A 260 20.18 -13.90 -4.84
N LYS A 261 21.11 -12.96 -4.66
CA LYS A 261 22.43 -13.25 -4.09
C LYS A 261 22.34 -13.78 -2.66
N LEU A 262 21.47 -13.20 -1.84
CA LEU A 262 21.22 -13.69 -0.48
C LEU A 262 20.66 -15.11 -0.50
N ALA A 263 19.68 -15.40 -1.35
CA ALA A 263 19.14 -16.75 -1.51
C ALA A 263 20.22 -17.78 -1.93
N SER A 264 21.16 -17.37 -2.78
CA SER A 264 22.31 -18.21 -3.16
C SER A 264 23.25 -18.45 -1.98
N ALA A 265 23.58 -17.41 -1.23
CA ALA A 265 24.45 -17.51 -0.06
C ALA A 265 23.84 -18.39 1.06
N LEU A 266 22.51 -18.43 1.15
CA LEU A 266 21.74 -19.27 2.08
C LEU A 266 21.43 -20.67 1.52
N HIS A 267 21.92 -21.03 0.33
CA HIS A 267 21.70 -22.32 -0.34
C HIS A 267 20.21 -22.67 -0.57
N ILE A 268 19.35 -21.66 -0.80
CA ILE A 268 17.89 -21.81 -1.02
C ILE A 268 17.44 -21.32 -2.39
N THR A 269 18.35 -21.16 -3.36
CA THR A 269 18.03 -20.62 -4.71
C THR A 269 16.89 -21.38 -5.39
N ASN A 270 16.85 -22.71 -5.28
CA ASN A 270 15.82 -23.55 -5.88
C ASN A 270 14.50 -23.56 -5.11
N ASP A 271 14.48 -22.96 -3.94
CA ASP A 271 13.32 -22.88 -3.06
C ASP A 271 12.64 -21.51 -3.11
N VAL A 272 13.20 -20.56 -3.90
CA VAL A 272 12.67 -19.18 -4.00
C VAL A 272 12.40 -18.82 -5.46
N ASN A 273 11.19 -18.32 -5.71
CA ASN A 273 10.77 -17.83 -7.02
C ASN A 273 10.36 -16.35 -6.94
N PHE A 274 11.18 -15.45 -7.51
CA PHE A 274 10.87 -14.03 -7.66
C PHE A 274 10.15 -13.78 -8.99
N LYS A 275 8.81 -13.82 -9.02
CA LYS A 275 8.00 -13.67 -10.24
C LYS A 275 7.99 -12.26 -10.82
N GLY A 276 8.38 -11.24 -10.04
CA GLY A 276 8.28 -9.85 -10.46
C GLY A 276 6.85 -9.31 -10.40
N ASN A 277 6.56 -8.29 -11.22
CA ASN A 277 5.21 -7.75 -11.31
C ASN A 277 4.33 -8.71 -12.12
N VAL A 278 3.19 -9.04 -11.56
CA VAL A 278 2.20 -9.96 -12.13
C VAL A 278 0.84 -9.30 -12.23
N SER A 279 -0.05 -9.84 -13.03
CA SER A 279 -1.43 -9.39 -13.16
C SER A 279 -2.25 -9.68 -11.89
N ARG A 280 -3.42 -9.05 -11.77
CA ARG A 280 -4.33 -9.31 -10.64
C ARG A 280 -4.81 -10.76 -10.64
N GLU A 281 -5.08 -11.30 -11.80
CA GLU A 281 -5.50 -12.67 -12.01
C GLU A 281 -4.44 -13.66 -11.52
N GLU A 282 -3.16 -13.38 -11.81
CA GLU A 282 -2.02 -14.19 -11.32
C GLU A 282 -1.83 -14.08 -9.81
N VAL A 283 -2.08 -12.90 -9.21
CA VAL A 283 -2.07 -12.75 -7.74
C VAL A 283 -3.14 -13.65 -7.12
N ASP A 284 -4.37 -13.63 -7.66
CA ASP A 284 -5.48 -14.44 -7.18
C ASP A 284 -5.19 -15.94 -7.32
N GLU A 285 -4.50 -16.35 -8.40
CA GLU A 285 -4.07 -17.73 -8.62
C GLU A 285 -3.00 -18.17 -7.62
N GLU A 286 -1.98 -17.34 -7.38
CA GLU A 286 -0.94 -17.62 -6.38
C GLU A 286 -1.52 -17.70 -4.96
N LEU A 287 -2.46 -16.82 -4.61
CA LEU A 287 -3.16 -16.89 -3.33
C LEU A 287 -3.93 -18.24 -3.20
N LYS A 288 -4.58 -18.71 -4.27
CA LYS A 288 -5.28 -20.02 -4.26
C LYS A 288 -4.33 -21.18 -4.08
N ASN A 289 -3.15 -21.14 -4.70
CA ASN A 289 -2.20 -22.24 -4.75
C ASN A 289 -1.23 -22.28 -3.56
N SER A 290 -1.20 -21.23 -2.72
CA SER A 290 -0.33 -21.13 -1.56
C SER A 290 -0.94 -21.77 -0.32
N ASP A 291 -0.10 -22.21 0.60
CA ASP A 291 -0.50 -22.79 1.88
C ASP A 291 -0.46 -21.76 3.02
N LEU A 292 0.43 -20.76 2.91
CA LEU A 292 0.62 -19.74 3.93
C LEU A 292 1.05 -18.41 3.29
N PHE A 293 0.48 -17.32 3.77
CA PHE A 293 0.84 -15.97 3.38
C PHE A 293 1.73 -15.29 4.42
N LEU A 294 2.83 -14.69 3.98
CA LEU A 294 3.80 -14.03 4.83
C LEU A 294 3.87 -12.53 4.55
N LEU A 295 3.59 -11.71 5.57
CA LEU A 295 3.75 -10.27 5.52
C LEU A 295 4.57 -9.76 6.70
N VAL A 296 5.88 -9.94 6.65
CA VAL A 296 6.79 -9.64 7.76
C VAL A 296 7.43 -8.26 7.64
N SER A 297 6.68 -7.30 7.17
CA SER A 297 7.12 -5.94 6.89
C SER A 297 7.72 -5.23 8.10
N ARG A 298 8.65 -4.30 7.85
CA ARG A 298 9.20 -3.38 8.86
C ARG A 298 8.31 -2.17 9.13
N THR A 299 7.43 -1.87 8.17
CA THR A 299 6.43 -0.80 8.28
C THR A 299 5.26 -1.06 7.34
N GLU A 300 4.05 -0.72 7.77
CA GLU A 300 2.82 -0.78 6.97
C GLU A 300 1.85 0.36 7.38
N GLY A 301 0.97 0.73 6.41
CA GLY A 301 -0.30 1.34 6.76
C GLY A 301 -1.32 0.25 7.10
N LEU A 302 -2.37 0.09 6.30
CA LEU A 302 -3.19 -1.12 6.28
C LEU A 302 -2.82 -1.94 5.02
N PRO A 303 -2.24 -3.15 5.18
CA PRO A 303 -1.67 -3.89 4.05
C PRO A 303 -2.76 -4.58 3.21
N ARG A 304 -2.98 -4.10 2.00
CA ARG A 304 -3.98 -4.64 1.07
C ARG A 304 -3.77 -6.14 0.78
N ALA A 305 -2.54 -6.53 0.49
CA ALA A 305 -2.21 -7.92 0.17
C ALA A 305 -2.53 -8.90 1.31
N LEU A 306 -2.42 -8.47 2.57
CA LEU A 306 -2.82 -9.29 3.73
C LEU A 306 -4.34 -9.48 3.76
N ILE A 307 -5.11 -8.41 3.54
CA ILE A 307 -6.57 -8.50 3.51
C ILE A 307 -7.04 -9.39 2.35
N GLU A 308 -6.37 -9.29 1.20
CA GLU A 308 -6.64 -10.16 0.05
C GLU A 308 -6.35 -11.63 0.36
N ALA A 309 -5.22 -11.92 1.01
CA ALA A 309 -4.88 -13.29 1.44
C ALA A 309 -5.88 -13.84 2.47
N MET A 310 -6.27 -13.05 3.47
CA MET A 310 -7.30 -13.41 4.44
C MET A 310 -8.66 -13.65 3.79
N ALA A 311 -9.05 -12.83 2.82
CA ALA A 311 -10.29 -13.01 2.06
C ALA A 311 -10.29 -14.31 1.23
N MET A 312 -9.11 -14.79 0.83
CA MET A 312 -8.95 -16.10 0.18
C MET A 312 -8.87 -17.26 1.17
N GLY A 313 -9.15 -17.02 2.46
CA GLY A 313 -9.11 -18.04 3.52
C GLY A 313 -7.71 -18.56 3.81
N LEU A 314 -6.65 -17.85 3.39
CA LEU A 314 -5.28 -18.30 3.53
C LEU A 314 -4.75 -17.97 4.94
N PRO A 315 -4.18 -18.93 5.69
CA PRO A 315 -3.48 -18.64 6.93
C PRO A 315 -2.37 -17.58 6.71
N CYS A 316 -2.25 -16.63 7.64
CA CYS A 316 -1.36 -15.49 7.46
C CYS A 316 -0.46 -15.31 8.69
N ILE A 317 0.84 -15.04 8.47
CA ILE A 317 1.76 -14.58 9.50
C ILE A 317 2.18 -13.13 9.17
N GLY A 318 2.18 -12.26 10.18
CA GLY A 318 2.57 -10.87 10.03
C GLY A 318 3.42 -10.35 11.16
N THR A 319 3.90 -9.11 11.03
CA THR A 319 4.66 -8.41 12.06
C THR A 319 3.79 -7.45 12.87
N GLN A 320 4.25 -7.11 14.09
CA GLN A 320 3.58 -6.17 14.99
C GLN A 320 3.82 -4.70 14.57
N VAL A 321 3.55 -4.37 13.29
CA VAL A 321 3.75 -3.02 12.76
C VAL A 321 2.54 -2.49 12.03
N GLY A 322 2.33 -1.17 12.08
CA GLY A 322 1.23 -0.50 11.38
C GLY A 322 -0.13 -1.11 11.69
N GLY A 323 -0.96 -1.29 10.68
CA GLY A 323 -2.29 -1.90 10.78
C GLY A 323 -2.32 -3.42 10.79
N ILE A 324 -1.17 -4.13 10.70
CA ILE A 324 -1.16 -5.60 10.72
C ILE A 324 -1.77 -6.17 12.01
N PRO A 325 -1.48 -5.63 13.21
CA PRO A 325 -2.08 -6.12 14.46
C PRO A 325 -3.59 -5.90 14.58
N GLU A 326 -4.19 -5.10 13.71
CA GLU A 326 -5.65 -4.91 13.64
C GLU A 326 -6.33 -6.02 12.82
N LEU A 327 -5.57 -6.75 11.99
CA LEU A 327 -6.04 -7.78 11.08
C LEU A 327 -5.77 -9.20 11.60
N LEU A 328 -4.67 -9.42 12.30
CA LEU A 328 -4.22 -10.74 12.72
C LEU A 328 -4.29 -10.92 14.24
N ASN A 329 -4.63 -12.12 14.66
CA ASN A 329 -4.53 -12.53 16.06
C ASN A 329 -3.09 -12.45 16.56
N LYS A 330 -2.90 -12.13 17.84
CA LYS A 330 -1.58 -12.01 18.47
C LYS A 330 -0.69 -13.26 18.25
N GLN A 331 -1.31 -14.43 18.16
CA GLN A 331 -0.61 -15.70 17.91
C GLN A 331 0.03 -15.75 16.52
N MET A 332 -0.48 -15.00 15.53
CA MET A 332 0.05 -14.92 14.16
C MET A 332 1.04 -13.77 13.96
N LEU A 333 1.36 -13.05 15.04
CA LEU A 333 2.24 -11.90 14.98
C LEU A 333 3.64 -12.24 15.50
N ILE A 334 4.65 -11.67 14.82
CA ILE A 334 6.06 -11.72 15.24
C ILE A 334 6.62 -10.30 15.35
N ARG A 335 7.79 -10.15 15.94
CA ARG A 335 8.55 -8.88 15.91
C ARG A 335 9.15 -8.66 14.52
N ALA A 336 9.17 -7.40 14.07
CA ALA A 336 9.82 -7.07 12.81
C ALA A 336 11.33 -7.37 12.86
N GLY A 337 11.85 -8.03 11.81
CA GLY A 337 13.25 -8.40 11.70
C GLY A 337 13.63 -9.72 12.39
N ASP A 338 12.68 -10.46 12.93
CA ASP A 338 12.94 -11.71 13.68
C ASP A 338 12.70 -12.93 12.77
N SER A 339 13.73 -13.33 12.03
CA SER A 339 13.70 -14.50 11.13
C SER A 339 13.54 -15.82 11.88
N LEU A 340 14.11 -15.92 13.11
CA LEU A 340 13.99 -17.11 13.94
C LEU A 340 12.54 -17.29 14.44
N ALA A 341 11.90 -16.23 14.92
CA ALA A 341 10.50 -16.28 15.34
C ALA A 341 9.57 -16.60 14.14
N LEU A 342 9.91 -16.09 12.94
CA LEU A 342 9.17 -16.43 11.71
C LEU A 342 9.28 -17.92 11.39
N ALA A 343 10.49 -18.48 11.37
CA ALA A 343 10.72 -19.91 11.13
C ALA A 343 9.95 -20.77 12.14
N ASN A 344 10.07 -20.47 13.43
CA ASN A 344 9.36 -21.21 14.49
C ASN A 344 7.83 -21.17 14.28
N LYS A 345 7.29 -20.00 13.90
CA LYS A 345 5.84 -19.85 13.68
C LYS A 345 5.37 -20.63 12.46
N ILE A 346 6.12 -20.60 11.37
CA ILE A 346 5.82 -21.38 10.15
C ILE A 346 5.86 -22.87 10.48
N GLU A 347 6.91 -23.35 11.15
CA GLU A 347 7.07 -24.75 11.53
C GLU A 347 5.88 -25.24 12.37
N ILE A 348 5.48 -24.49 13.41
CA ILE A 348 4.32 -24.84 14.25
C ILE A 348 3.05 -24.97 13.42
N LEU A 349 2.76 -24.02 12.53
CA LEU A 349 1.55 -24.02 11.71
C LEU A 349 1.52 -25.16 10.69
N LEU A 350 2.68 -25.55 10.17
CA LEU A 350 2.78 -26.58 9.14
C LEU A 350 2.92 -28.00 9.70
N THR A 351 3.42 -28.15 10.95
CA THR A 351 3.67 -29.48 11.56
C THR A 351 2.62 -29.89 12.58
N HIS A 352 1.88 -28.96 13.19
CA HIS A 352 0.85 -29.23 14.19
C HIS A 352 -0.58 -29.19 13.60
N ILE A 353 -0.73 -29.62 12.36
CA ILE A 353 -2.00 -29.65 11.62
C ILE A 353 -3.05 -30.55 12.31
N ASP A 354 -2.62 -31.49 13.13
CA ASP A 354 -3.52 -32.47 13.80
C ASP A 354 -4.13 -31.95 15.13
N MET A 355 -3.90 -30.68 15.52
CA MET A 355 -4.37 -30.10 16.79
C MET A 355 -5.34 -28.91 16.63
N ALA A 356 -5.88 -28.67 15.43
CA ALA A 356 -6.84 -27.58 15.17
C ALA A 356 -8.24 -28.09 14.90
#